data_22c380ba8d36423f8f1d7c3030dc5e37
#
_entry.id   22c380ba8d36423f8f1d7c3030dc5e37
#
_cell.length_a   1.000
_cell.length_b   1.000
_cell.length_c   1.000
_cell.angle_alpha   90.00
_cell.angle_beta   90.00
_cell.angle_gamma   90.00
#
_symmetry.space_group_name_H-M   'P 1'
#
loop_
_entity.id
_entity.type
_entity.pdbx_description
1 polymer ?
#
loop_
_entity_poly.entity_id
_entity_poly.type
_entity_poly.pdbx_seq_one_letter_code
_entity_poly.pdbx_strand_id
1 'polypeptide(L)'
;MELPGAKKTKTGYSTAADVLENLAADVPFVADILEYRQLAKLKSTYADGLAHCIEADGRIRSSFQQTVTATGRISSTEPNLQNIPIRMELGKLIRKVFHPKEGYVFVDADYSQIELRVLSHMSGDENLIQAFLQGQDIHRSTASLVFHTPFDEVTELQRRNAKAVNFGIVYGISAFGLSRDLGIGKKEAQKYIDDYFLAYPKMKTFLDGLVEEGKEQGKVTTMYGRIRPIPELSSSNFMQRQFGERIAMNSPIQGTAADIIKIAMVRVHDRLQKEGLESRLLLQVHDELLIETKTEELEQVKALLAEEMQKAADLSVPLEVDMHTGNTWYDAK
;
A
#
# COMPACT_ATOMS: atom_id res chain seq x y z
N MET A 1 2.44 -6.02 39.21
CA MET A 1 2.75 -4.69 38.64
C MET A 1 1.49 -4.21 37.93
N GLU A 2 0.87 -3.16 38.41
CA GLU A 2 -0.25 -2.53 37.68
C GLU A 2 0.34 -1.66 36.58
N LEU A 3 0.06 -1.99 35.32
CA LEU A 3 0.52 -1.21 34.18
C LEU A 3 -0.47 -0.06 33.96
N PRO A 4 -0.09 1.21 34.08
CA PRO A 4 -0.97 2.35 33.82
C PRO A 4 -1.42 2.33 32.36
N GLY A 5 -2.71 2.53 32.10
CA GLY A 5 -3.27 2.58 30.74
C GLY A 5 -3.55 1.24 30.06
N ALA A 6 -3.34 0.11 30.74
CA ALA A 6 -3.60 -1.21 30.18
C ALA A 6 -5.09 -1.44 29.87
N LYS A 7 -5.41 -1.76 28.63
CA LYS A 7 -6.79 -2.00 28.17
C LYS A 7 -7.26 -3.40 28.58
N LYS A 8 -8.31 -3.49 29.41
CA LYS A 8 -8.93 -4.77 29.79
C LYS A 8 -9.72 -5.38 28.64
N THR A 9 -9.62 -6.69 28.48
CA THR A 9 -10.42 -7.54 27.59
C THR A 9 -11.25 -8.52 28.42
N LYS A 10 -12.07 -9.34 27.79
CA LYS A 10 -12.86 -10.37 28.49
C LYS A 10 -12.01 -11.41 29.22
N THR A 11 -10.79 -11.67 28.76
CA THR A 11 -9.88 -12.72 29.25
C THR A 11 -8.65 -12.20 29.97
N GLY A 12 -8.49 -10.87 30.13
CA GLY A 12 -7.32 -10.25 30.76
C GLY A 12 -7.00 -8.88 30.19
N TYR A 13 -5.71 -8.53 30.16
CA TYR A 13 -5.25 -7.28 29.55
C TYR A 13 -4.87 -7.49 28.09
N SER A 14 -5.15 -6.47 27.25
CA SER A 14 -4.76 -6.49 25.86
C SER A 14 -3.24 -6.41 25.73
N THR A 15 -2.67 -7.32 24.95
CA THR A 15 -1.25 -7.29 24.52
C THR A 15 -1.11 -6.95 23.04
N ALA A 16 -2.13 -6.30 22.45
CA ALA A 16 -2.03 -5.83 21.07
C ALA A 16 -0.88 -4.83 20.92
N ALA A 17 -0.24 -4.80 19.74
CA ALA A 17 0.96 -4.01 19.55
C ALA A 17 0.75 -2.53 19.86
N ASP A 18 -0.35 -1.94 19.37
CA ASP A 18 -0.74 -0.55 19.63
C ASP A 18 -0.88 -0.21 21.12
N VAL A 19 -1.37 -1.17 21.94
CA VAL A 19 -1.49 -0.99 23.39
C VAL A 19 -0.12 -1.05 24.06
N LEU A 20 0.74 -1.99 23.62
CA LEU A 20 2.08 -2.12 24.18
C LEU A 20 2.99 -0.95 23.74
N GLU A 21 2.88 -0.47 22.50
CA GLU A 21 3.62 0.69 22.02
C GLU A 21 3.34 1.95 22.88
N ASN A 22 2.06 2.17 23.21
CA ASN A 22 1.69 3.28 24.11
C ASN A 22 2.27 3.10 25.52
N LEU A 23 2.36 1.86 26.01
CA LEU A 23 2.91 1.56 27.34
C LEU A 23 4.45 1.61 27.37
N ALA A 24 5.10 1.37 26.26
CA ALA A 24 6.58 1.32 26.17
C ALA A 24 7.23 2.67 26.49
N ALA A 25 6.51 3.78 26.27
CA ALA A 25 6.99 5.12 26.62
C ALA A 25 7.20 5.29 28.13
N ASP A 26 6.31 4.67 28.94
CA ASP A 26 6.32 4.79 30.41
C ASP A 26 6.99 3.59 31.08
N VAL A 27 7.09 2.45 30.42
CA VAL A 27 7.58 1.18 30.98
C VAL A 27 8.62 0.55 30.02
N PRO A 28 9.93 0.81 30.21
CA PRO A 28 11.00 0.36 29.29
C PRO A 28 10.96 -1.15 28.98
N PHE A 29 10.67 -2.01 29.96
CA PHE A 29 10.55 -3.45 29.76
C PHE A 29 9.52 -3.86 28.70
N VAL A 30 8.51 -3.01 28.43
CA VAL A 30 7.53 -3.29 27.37
C VAL A 30 8.14 -3.15 25.98
N ALA A 31 9.15 -2.29 25.82
CA ALA A 31 9.91 -2.19 24.57
C ALA A 31 10.66 -3.51 24.27
N ASP A 32 11.27 -4.15 25.28
CA ASP A 32 11.94 -5.45 25.14
C ASP A 32 10.95 -6.54 24.71
N ILE A 33 9.72 -6.51 25.25
CA ILE A 33 8.65 -7.45 24.84
C ILE A 33 8.27 -7.24 23.39
N LEU A 34 8.15 -6.00 22.94
CA LEU A 34 7.82 -5.67 21.54
C LEU A 34 8.94 -6.15 20.61
N GLU A 35 10.19 -5.87 20.93
CA GLU A 35 11.36 -6.35 20.18
C GLU A 35 11.41 -7.88 20.12
N TYR A 36 11.28 -8.55 21.27
CA TYR A 36 11.24 -10.02 21.32
C TYR A 36 10.15 -10.60 20.42
N ARG A 37 8.93 -10.03 20.44
CA ARG A 37 7.82 -10.49 19.58
C ARG A 37 8.10 -10.30 18.09
N GLN A 38 8.76 -9.19 17.73
CA GLN A 38 9.16 -8.93 16.36
C GLN A 38 10.20 -9.95 15.89
N LEU A 39 11.25 -10.17 16.69
CA LEU A 39 12.31 -11.15 16.40
C LEU A 39 11.77 -12.58 16.36
N ALA A 40 10.94 -12.96 17.32
CA ALA A 40 10.31 -14.28 17.36
C ALA A 40 9.43 -14.53 16.11
N LYS A 41 8.70 -13.51 15.65
CA LYS A 41 7.92 -13.60 14.39
C LYS A 41 8.83 -13.72 13.18
N LEU A 42 9.90 -12.93 13.09
CA LEU A 42 10.88 -13.05 11.99
C LEU A 42 11.48 -14.44 11.94
N LYS A 43 11.88 -14.97 13.09
CA LYS A 43 12.45 -16.32 13.17
C LYS A 43 11.42 -17.37 12.75
N SER A 44 10.29 -17.44 13.44
CA SER A 44 9.33 -18.54 13.26
C SER A 44 8.62 -18.52 11.90
N THR A 45 8.20 -17.34 11.42
CA THR A 45 7.40 -17.23 10.19
C THR A 45 8.29 -17.18 8.94
N TYR A 46 9.40 -16.44 9.00
CA TYR A 46 10.20 -16.19 7.80
C TYR A 46 11.48 -17.01 7.77
N ALA A 47 12.30 -17.06 8.83
CA ALA A 47 13.52 -17.86 8.76
C ALA A 47 13.21 -19.38 8.77
N ASP A 48 12.55 -19.86 9.81
CA ASP A 48 12.23 -21.29 9.93
C ASP A 48 11.09 -21.68 8.98
N GLY A 49 10.04 -20.83 8.88
CA GLY A 49 8.85 -21.12 8.10
C GLY A 49 9.12 -21.21 6.59
N LEU A 50 9.90 -20.28 6.02
CA LEU A 50 10.25 -20.34 4.60
C LEU A 50 11.16 -21.51 4.26
N ALA A 51 12.08 -21.90 5.19
CA ALA A 51 12.94 -23.06 4.99
C ALA A 51 12.13 -24.35 4.78
N HIS A 52 10.98 -24.51 5.45
CA HIS A 52 10.09 -25.66 5.29
C HIS A 52 9.29 -25.62 3.97
N CYS A 53 9.22 -24.46 3.30
CA CYS A 53 8.52 -24.30 2.03
C CYS A 53 9.44 -24.49 0.81
N ILE A 54 10.74 -24.78 1.01
CA ILE A 54 11.68 -25.04 -0.09
C ILE A 54 11.36 -26.40 -0.68
N GLU A 55 11.02 -26.44 -1.95
CA GLU A 55 10.75 -27.67 -2.69
C GLU A 55 12.04 -28.35 -3.17
N ALA A 56 11.92 -29.56 -3.73
CA ALA A 56 13.07 -30.37 -4.16
C ALA A 56 13.97 -29.69 -5.22
N ASP A 57 13.39 -28.76 -6.00
CA ASP A 57 14.12 -27.96 -6.99
C ASP A 57 14.72 -26.66 -6.42
N GLY A 58 14.66 -26.47 -5.10
CA GLY A 58 15.19 -25.29 -4.44
C GLY A 58 14.30 -24.04 -4.51
N ARG A 59 13.08 -24.14 -5.03
CA ARG A 59 12.15 -23.02 -5.15
C ARG A 59 11.11 -23.01 -4.05
N ILE A 60 10.64 -21.81 -3.71
CA ILE A 60 9.47 -21.59 -2.85
C ILE A 60 8.32 -21.15 -3.75
N ARG A 61 7.19 -21.85 -3.64
CA ARG A 61 5.96 -21.55 -4.37
C ARG A 61 4.86 -21.15 -3.40
N SER A 62 4.13 -20.11 -3.76
CA SER A 62 2.99 -19.61 -2.98
C SER A 62 1.69 -19.86 -3.72
N SER A 63 0.61 -20.02 -2.97
CA SER A 63 -0.75 -20.04 -3.51
C SER A 63 -1.30 -18.62 -3.57
N PHE A 64 -1.64 -18.14 -4.78
CA PHE A 64 -2.23 -16.83 -4.99
C PHE A 64 -3.74 -16.93 -5.09
N GLN A 65 -4.45 -16.27 -4.16
CA GLN A 65 -5.91 -16.28 -4.07
C GLN A 65 -6.49 -15.02 -4.72
N GLN A 66 -7.30 -15.19 -5.74
CA GLN A 66 -7.89 -14.07 -6.51
C GLN A 66 -9.23 -13.58 -5.96
N THR A 67 -9.90 -14.38 -5.12
CA THR A 67 -11.29 -14.16 -4.71
C THR A 67 -11.48 -13.90 -3.22
N VAL A 68 -10.39 -13.86 -2.43
CA VAL A 68 -10.45 -13.72 -0.97
C VAL A 68 -10.59 -12.28 -0.53
N THR A 69 -9.85 -11.37 -1.16
CA THR A 69 -9.88 -9.96 -0.75
C THR A 69 -11.10 -9.25 -1.30
N ALA A 70 -11.71 -8.43 -0.47
CA ALA A 70 -12.92 -7.71 -0.85
C ALA A 70 -12.67 -6.53 -1.82
N THR A 71 -11.42 -6.07 -1.95
CA THR A 71 -10.99 -5.00 -2.86
C THR A 71 -10.54 -5.52 -4.22
N GLY A 72 -10.48 -6.85 -4.41
CA GLY A 72 -9.96 -7.46 -5.63
C GLY A 72 -8.44 -7.57 -5.68
N ARG A 73 -7.70 -7.17 -4.64
CA ARG A 73 -6.27 -7.50 -4.54
C ARG A 73 -6.07 -9.01 -4.52
N ILE A 74 -4.93 -9.48 -5.00
CA ILE A 74 -4.51 -10.87 -4.84
C ILE A 74 -3.96 -11.02 -3.42
N SER A 75 -4.24 -12.13 -2.74
CA SER A 75 -3.58 -12.52 -1.50
C SER A 75 -2.70 -13.73 -1.72
N SER A 76 -1.62 -13.84 -0.94
CA SER A 76 -0.62 -14.91 -1.01
C SER A 76 -0.67 -15.73 0.28
N THR A 77 -0.68 -17.06 0.14
CA THR A 77 -0.71 -18.02 1.27
C THR A 77 0.20 -19.19 0.99
N GLU A 78 0.73 -19.80 2.03
CA GLU A 78 1.48 -21.06 2.02
C GLU A 78 2.71 -21.08 1.09
N PRO A 79 3.70 -20.18 1.34
CA PRO A 79 3.79 -19.12 2.34
C PRO A 79 3.23 -17.78 1.83
N ASN A 80 2.92 -16.84 2.76
CA ASN A 80 2.56 -15.49 2.36
C ASN A 80 3.81 -14.68 2.01
N LEU A 81 4.10 -14.53 0.72
CA LEU A 81 5.24 -13.78 0.21
C LEU A 81 4.99 -12.27 0.13
N GLN A 82 3.73 -11.83 0.19
CA GLN A 82 3.38 -10.40 0.11
C GLN A 82 3.58 -9.65 1.44
N ASN A 83 3.76 -10.37 2.55
CA ASN A 83 3.88 -9.78 3.89
C ASN A 83 5.29 -9.87 4.49
N ILE A 84 6.32 -10.11 3.69
CA ILE A 84 7.71 -10.08 4.15
C ILE A 84 8.03 -8.66 4.62
N PRO A 85 8.45 -8.46 5.90
CA PRO A 85 8.63 -7.15 6.47
C PRO A 85 9.70 -6.33 5.73
N ILE A 86 9.34 -5.09 5.35
CA ILE A 86 10.26 -4.16 4.66
C ILE A 86 10.61 -2.93 5.50
N ARG A 87 9.89 -2.71 6.62
CA ARG A 87 10.13 -1.54 7.51
C ARG A 87 11.26 -1.77 8.51
N MET A 88 11.50 -3.01 8.88
CA MET A 88 12.56 -3.40 9.80
C MET A 88 13.79 -3.82 9.00
N GLU A 89 14.97 -3.37 9.40
CA GLU A 89 16.23 -3.74 8.72
C GLU A 89 16.43 -5.26 8.65
N LEU A 90 16.25 -5.96 9.79
CA LEU A 90 16.33 -7.43 9.82
C LEU A 90 15.25 -8.10 8.95
N GLY A 91 14.06 -7.50 8.85
CA GLY A 91 13.00 -8.00 7.99
C GLY A 91 13.34 -7.91 6.50
N LYS A 92 13.94 -6.79 6.08
CA LYS A 92 14.42 -6.62 4.70
C LYS A 92 15.43 -7.70 4.31
N LEU A 93 16.30 -8.13 5.24
CA LEU A 93 17.31 -9.14 4.98
C LEU A 93 16.70 -10.50 4.57
N ILE A 94 15.46 -10.79 4.93
CA ILE A 94 14.76 -12.01 4.48
C ILE A 94 14.70 -12.06 2.94
N ARG A 95 14.55 -10.91 2.27
CA ARG A 95 14.52 -10.87 0.80
C ARG A 95 15.86 -11.25 0.15
N LYS A 96 16.97 -11.30 0.89
CA LYS A 96 18.28 -11.75 0.39
C LYS A 96 18.35 -13.25 0.13
N VAL A 97 17.45 -14.06 0.70
CA VAL A 97 17.45 -15.51 0.47
C VAL A 97 16.82 -15.90 -0.87
N PHE A 98 16.11 -14.98 -1.50
CA PHE A 98 15.50 -15.21 -2.80
C PHE A 98 16.47 -14.79 -3.91
N HIS A 99 16.97 -15.77 -4.63
CA HIS A 99 17.86 -15.61 -5.78
C HIS A 99 17.16 -16.03 -7.07
N PRO A 100 17.43 -15.37 -8.20
CA PRO A 100 17.03 -15.88 -9.49
C PRO A 100 17.89 -17.12 -9.84
N LYS A 101 17.48 -17.90 -10.82
CA LYS A 101 18.31 -18.99 -11.29
C LYS A 101 19.59 -18.47 -11.96
N GLU A 102 20.60 -19.35 -12.13
CA GLU A 102 21.86 -18.99 -12.79
C GLU A 102 21.62 -18.44 -14.21
N GLY A 103 22.31 -17.35 -14.55
CA GLY A 103 22.14 -16.61 -15.82
C GLY A 103 20.94 -15.64 -15.82
N TYR A 104 20.29 -15.43 -14.67
CA TYR A 104 19.15 -14.52 -14.53
C TYR A 104 19.39 -13.48 -13.44
N VAL A 105 18.64 -12.38 -13.52
CA VAL A 105 18.54 -11.33 -12.49
C VAL A 105 17.08 -11.07 -12.18
N PHE A 106 16.79 -10.48 -11.03
CA PHE A 106 15.45 -9.95 -10.77
C PHE A 106 15.31 -8.54 -11.35
N VAL A 107 14.16 -8.29 -11.95
CA VAL A 107 13.66 -6.94 -12.23
C VAL A 107 12.38 -6.77 -11.42
N ASP A 108 12.36 -5.78 -10.55
CA ASP A 108 11.20 -5.35 -9.78
C ASP A 108 10.68 -4.06 -10.40
N ALA A 109 9.40 -4.01 -10.73
CA ALA A 109 8.73 -2.85 -11.30
C ALA A 109 7.52 -2.49 -10.42
N ASP A 110 7.58 -1.32 -9.77
CA ASP A 110 6.60 -0.84 -8.80
C ASP A 110 5.91 0.42 -9.30
N TYR A 111 4.58 0.47 -9.20
CA TYR A 111 3.85 1.69 -9.51
C TYR A 111 4.11 2.79 -8.49
N SER A 112 4.56 3.93 -8.96
CA SER A 112 4.73 5.10 -8.12
C SER A 112 3.36 5.70 -7.75
N GLN A 113 2.95 5.52 -6.49
CA GLN A 113 1.77 6.16 -5.88
C GLN A 113 0.45 5.91 -6.64
N ILE A 114 0.20 4.68 -7.11
CA ILE A 114 -0.95 4.35 -7.97
C ILE A 114 -2.29 4.78 -7.36
N GLU A 115 -2.51 4.59 -6.04
CA GLU A 115 -3.78 4.95 -5.41
C GLU A 115 -4.04 6.46 -5.43
N LEU A 116 -3.00 7.30 -5.30
CA LEU A 116 -3.14 8.75 -5.42
C LEU A 116 -3.38 9.18 -6.88
N ARG A 117 -2.78 8.50 -7.86
CA ARG A 117 -3.03 8.74 -9.29
C ARG A 117 -4.45 8.35 -9.69
N VAL A 118 -4.93 7.21 -9.20
CA VAL A 118 -6.32 6.78 -9.36
C VAL A 118 -7.28 7.79 -8.72
N LEU A 119 -7.02 8.22 -7.49
CA LEU A 119 -7.82 9.21 -6.79
C LEU A 119 -7.83 10.55 -7.53
N SER A 120 -6.67 11.00 -8.04
CA SER A 120 -6.55 12.21 -8.87
C SER A 120 -7.47 12.15 -10.10
N HIS A 121 -7.41 11.03 -10.83
CA HIS A 121 -8.26 10.81 -12.01
C HIS A 121 -9.75 10.76 -11.66
N MET A 122 -10.13 9.94 -10.67
CA MET A 122 -11.55 9.72 -10.30
C MET A 122 -12.19 10.98 -9.71
N SER A 123 -11.47 11.77 -8.93
CA SER A 123 -11.97 13.03 -8.36
C SER A 123 -12.01 14.17 -9.37
N GLY A 124 -11.16 14.11 -10.39
CA GLY A 124 -10.96 15.22 -11.34
C GLY A 124 -10.42 16.49 -10.67
N ASP A 125 -9.70 16.36 -9.55
CA ASP A 125 -9.10 17.51 -8.84
C ASP A 125 -7.94 18.08 -9.64
N GLU A 126 -8.10 19.30 -10.11
CA GLU A 126 -7.16 19.94 -11.04
C GLU A 126 -5.81 20.21 -10.40
N ASN A 127 -5.77 20.57 -9.10
CA ASN A 127 -4.51 20.85 -8.40
C ASN A 127 -3.68 19.57 -8.27
N LEU A 128 -4.34 18.45 -7.95
CA LEU A 128 -3.66 17.17 -7.82
C LEU A 128 -3.21 16.63 -9.20
N ILE A 129 -4.06 16.77 -10.23
CA ILE A 129 -3.73 16.40 -11.62
C ILE A 129 -2.52 17.20 -12.10
N GLN A 130 -2.50 18.51 -11.92
CA GLN A 130 -1.40 19.36 -12.34
C GLN A 130 -0.08 19.01 -11.63
N ALA A 131 -0.12 18.72 -10.32
CA ALA A 131 1.07 18.29 -9.58
C ALA A 131 1.70 17.02 -10.19
N PHE A 132 0.89 16.04 -10.57
CA PHE A 132 1.37 14.83 -11.25
C PHE A 132 1.88 15.10 -12.68
N LEU A 133 1.17 15.91 -13.47
CA LEU A 133 1.59 16.25 -14.84
C LEU A 133 2.91 17.03 -14.88
N GLN A 134 3.20 17.81 -13.84
CA GLN A 134 4.45 18.55 -13.70
C GLN A 134 5.59 17.73 -13.11
N GLY A 135 5.37 16.45 -12.79
CA GLY A 135 6.37 15.57 -12.18
C GLY A 135 6.80 16.02 -10.78
N GLN A 136 5.95 16.78 -10.07
CA GLN A 136 6.27 17.26 -8.73
C GLN A 136 6.20 16.13 -7.70
N ASP A 137 7.00 16.24 -6.64
CA ASP A 137 6.83 15.43 -5.45
C ASP A 137 5.49 15.74 -4.80
N ILE A 138 4.50 14.86 -4.97
CA ILE A 138 3.13 15.06 -4.50
C ILE A 138 3.04 15.30 -2.99
N HIS A 139 3.94 14.68 -2.21
CA HIS A 139 3.95 14.89 -0.76
C HIS A 139 4.52 16.25 -0.40
N ARG A 140 5.50 16.74 -1.16
CA ARG A 140 6.05 18.09 -1.01
C ARG A 140 5.04 19.14 -1.47
N SER A 141 4.35 18.91 -2.59
CA SER A 141 3.27 19.78 -3.07
C SER A 141 2.14 19.90 -2.04
N THR A 142 1.68 18.76 -1.51
CA THR A 142 0.69 18.74 -0.42
C THR A 142 1.19 19.47 0.82
N ALA A 143 2.45 19.26 1.22
CA ALA A 143 3.04 19.96 2.37
C ALA A 143 3.07 21.47 2.17
N SER A 144 3.45 21.92 0.98
CA SER A 144 3.43 23.35 0.62
C SER A 144 2.06 23.98 0.82
N LEU A 145 1.00 23.29 0.37
CA LEU A 145 -0.38 23.77 0.49
C LEU A 145 -0.91 23.70 1.93
N VAL A 146 -0.75 22.57 2.61
CA VAL A 146 -1.31 22.33 3.95
C VAL A 146 -0.59 23.14 5.03
N PHE A 147 0.73 23.35 4.90
CA PHE A 147 1.53 24.10 5.87
C PHE A 147 1.79 25.55 5.43
N HIS A 148 1.24 25.98 4.29
CA HIS A 148 1.43 27.32 3.73
C HIS A 148 2.93 27.70 3.62
N THR A 149 3.76 26.75 3.23
CA THR A 149 5.21 26.88 3.09
C THR A 149 5.57 26.87 1.60
N PRO A 150 6.43 27.76 1.09
CA PRO A 150 6.89 27.68 -0.29
C PRO A 150 7.46 26.28 -0.62
N PHE A 151 7.20 25.78 -1.83
CA PHE A 151 7.55 24.40 -2.22
C PHE A 151 9.01 24.05 -1.94
N ASP A 152 9.93 24.97 -2.23
CA ASP A 152 11.38 24.76 -2.05
C ASP A 152 11.82 24.84 -0.58
N GLU A 153 11.00 25.44 0.28
CA GLU A 153 11.26 25.58 1.72
C GLU A 153 10.60 24.48 2.57
N VAL A 154 9.84 23.57 1.95
CA VAL A 154 9.21 22.46 2.66
C VAL A 154 10.26 21.56 3.29
N THR A 155 10.19 21.43 4.61
CA THR A 155 11.09 20.57 5.39
C THR A 155 10.75 19.09 5.22
N GLU A 156 11.73 18.20 5.48
CA GLU A 156 11.51 16.76 5.46
C GLU A 156 10.43 16.28 6.47
N LEU A 157 10.31 16.98 7.61
CA LEU A 157 9.25 16.72 8.57
C LEU A 157 7.87 17.04 8.00
N GLN A 158 7.71 18.21 7.39
CA GLN A 158 6.46 18.62 6.74
C GLN A 158 6.10 17.67 5.60
N ARG A 159 7.07 17.28 4.75
CA ARG A 159 6.87 16.31 3.68
C ARG A 159 6.43 14.95 4.21
N ARG A 160 7.04 14.47 5.30
CA ARG A 160 6.64 13.21 5.96
C ARG A 160 5.22 13.29 6.53
N ASN A 161 4.87 14.41 7.17
CA ASN A 161 3.53 14.62 7.71
C ASN A 161 2.49 14.69 6.58
N ALA A 162 2.78 15.40 5.51
CA ALA A 162 1.92 15.45 4.32
C ALA A 162 1.76 14.07 3.67
N LYS A 163 2.81 13.24 3.66
CA LYS A 163 2.71 11.84 3.22
C LYS A 163 1.70 11.06 4.05
N ALA A 164 1.73 11.21 5.38
CA ALA A 164 0.75 10.56 6.26
C ALA A 164 -0.68 11.08 6.02
N VAL A 165 -0.85 12.39 5.76
CA VAL A 165 -2.14 12.98 5.39
C VAL A 165 -2.64 12.41 4.06
N ASN A 166 -1.82 12.42 3.01
CA ASN A 166 -2.18 11.91 1.67
C ASN A 166 -2.69 10.45 1.76
N PHE A 167 -1.93 9.56 2.39
CA PHE A 167 -2.36 8.18 2.56
C PHE A 167 -3.55 8.06 3.49
N GLY A 168 -3.54 8.83 4.58
CA GLY A 168 -4.65 8.84 5.54
C GLY A 168 -5.99 9.18 4.87
N ILE A 169 -6.02 10.19 4.01
CA ILE A 169 -7.23 10.60 3.28
C ILE A 169 -7.75 9.48 2.38
N VAL A 170 -6.86 8.82 1.61
CA VAL A 170 -7.23 7.66 0.77
C VAL A 170 -7.89 6.55 1.61
N TYR A 171 -7.46 6.37 2.85
CA TYR A 171 -8.00 5.36 3.77
C TYR A 171 -9.11 5.87 4.69
N GLY A 172 -9.59 7.11 4.49
CA GLY A 172 -10.65 7.69 5.30
C GLY A 172 -10.24 7.92 6.76
N ILE A 173 -9.02 8.41 7.00
CA ILE A 173 -8.50 8.63 8.35
C ILE A 173 -9.31 9.70 9.08
N SER A 174 -9.55 9.47 10.38
CA SER A 174 -10.12 10.50 11.25
C SER A 174 -9.03 11.38 11.86
N ALA A 175 -9.42 12.58 12.34
CA ALA A 175 -8.50 13.45 13.08
C ALA A 175 -7.87 12.75 14.30
N PHE A 176 -8.56 11.82 14.92
CA PHE A 176 -8.01 11.01 16.02
C PHE A 176 -6.93 10.03 15.49
N GLY A 177 -7.17 9.36 14.38
CA GLY A 177 -6.18 8.48 13.75
C GLY A 177 -4.93 9.25 13.36
N LEU A 178 -5.10 10.35 12.62
CA LEU A 178 -4.00 11.19 12.16
C LEU A 178 -3.20 11.81 13.34
N SER A 179 -3.87 12.24 14.40
CA SER A 179 -3.21 12.80 15.59
C SER A 179 -2.28 11.79 16.26
N ARG A 180 -2.72 10.53 16.32
CA ARG A 180 -1.91 9.43 16.87
C ARG A 180 -0.72 9.09 15.96
N ASP A 181 -0.94 9.02 14.66
CA ASP A 181 0.09 8.64 13.68
C ASP A 181 1.20 9.70 13.59
N LEU A 182 0.86 10.97 13.77
CA LEU A 182 1.81 12.09 13.73
C LEU A 182 2.33 12.53 15.11
N GLY A 183 1.72 12.05 16.21
CA GLY A 183 2.08 12.50 17.56
C GLY A 183 1.69 13.95 17.86
N ILE A 184 0.63 14.47 17.22
CA ILE A 184 0.16 15.87 17.32
C ILE A 184 -1.19 15.95 18.02
N GLY A 185 -1.63 17.16 18.37
CA GLY A 185 -2.96 17.38 18.96
C GLY A 185 -4.10 17.08 17.97
N LYS A 186 -5.24 16.57 18.48
CA LYS A 186 -6.41 16.27 17.64
C LYS A 186 -6.93 17.48 16.86
N LYS A 187 -6.89 18.69 17.46
CA LYS A 187 -7.27 19.94 16.78
C LYS A 187 -6.36 20.28 15.61
N GLU A 188 -5.07 20.06 15.79
CA GLU A 188 -4.06 20.26 14.74
C GLU A 188 -4.22 19.25 13.60
N ALA A 189 -4.43 17.96 13.94
CA ALA A 189 -4.73 16.93 12.96
C ALA A 189 -6.00 17.24 12.14
N GLN A 190 -7.05 17.75 12.82
CA GLN A 190 -8.27 18.19 12.12
C GLN A 190 -7.96 19.35 11.16
N LYS A 191 -7.16 20.32 11.60
CA LYS A 191 -6.76 21.44 10.75
C LYS A 191 -6.01 20.95 9.50
N TYR A 192 -5.11 19.97 9.61
CA TYR A 192 -4.40 19.40 8.46
C TYR A 192 -5.37 18.75 7.46
N ILE A 193 -6.39 18.06 7.94
CA ILE A 193 -7.44 17.47 7.09
C ILE A 193 -8.26 18.57 6.40
N ASP A 194 -8.63 19.62 7.14
CA ASP A 194 -9.41 20.72 6.59
C ASP A 194 -8.61 21.51 5.54
N ASP A 195 -7.34 21.85 5.83
CA ASP A 195 -6.45 22.53 4.89
C ASP A 195 -6.17 21.68 3.65
N TYR A 196 -6.07 20.35 3.80
CA TYR A 196 -5.96 19.42 2.68
C TYR A 196 -7.17 19.49 1.75
N PHE A 197 -8.38 19.46 2.29
CA PHE A 197 -9.59 19.56 1.48
C PHE A 197 -9.86 20.97 0.94
N LEU A 198 -9.30 22.00 1.54
CA LEU A 198 -9.26 23.34 0.94
C LEU A 198 -8.33 23.39 -0.28
N ALA A 199 -7.19 22.69 -0.20
CA ALA A 199 -6.25 22.58 -1.31
C ALA A 199 -6.77 21.72 -2.46
N TYR A 200 -7.56 20.68 -2.13
CA TYR A 200 -8.12 19.69 -3.08
C TYR A 200 -9.64 19.56 -2.95
N PRO A 201 -10.41 20.58 -3.34
CA PRO A 201 -11.86 20.63 -3.06
C PRO A 201 -12.69 19.59 -3.82
N LYS A 202 -12.31 19.24 -5.06
CA LYS A 202 -13.00 18.20 -5.83
C LYS A 202 -12.79 16.81 -5.22
N MET A 203 -11.66 16.59 -4.58
CA MET A 203 -11.41 15.34 -3.87
C MET A 203 -12.39 15.14 -2.71
N LYS A 204 -12.65 16.19 -1.92
CA LYS A 204 -13.66 16.12 -0.85
C LYS A 204 -15.03 15.77 -1.40
N THR A 205 -15.46 16.49 -2.42
CA THR A 205 -16.78 16.27 -3.08
C THR A 205 -16.89 14.84 -3.59
N PHE A 206 -15.83 14.31 -4.20
CA PHE A 206 -15.79 12.95 -4.71
C PHE A 206 -15.91 11.90 -3.58
N LEU A 207 -15.11 12.03 -2.51
CA LEU A 207 -15.16 11.09 -1.39
C LEU A 207 -16.49 11.12 -0.64
N ASP A 208 -17.06 12.31 -0.41
CA ASP A 208 -18.40 12.45 0.16
C ASP A 208 -19.45 11.81 -0.74
N GLY A 209 -19.34 12.00 -2.07
CA GLY A 209 -20.21 11.37 -3.07
C GLY A 209 -20.18 9.83 -3.03
N LEU A 210 -19.01 9.22 -2.87
CA LEU A 210 -18.88 7.76 -2.71
C LEU A 210 -19.60 7.25 -1.45
N VAL A 211 -19.58 8.01 -0.37
CA VAL A 211 -20.30 7.65 0.86
C VAL A 211 -21.81 7.73 0.64
N GLU A 212 -22.32 8.79 0.00
CA GLU A 212 -23.75 8.94 -0.29
C GLU A 212 -24.24 7.87 -1.27
N GLU A 213 -23.50 7.62 -2.36
CA GLU A 213 -23.79 6.51 -3.30
C GLU A 213 -23.82 5.16 -2.55
N GLY A 214 -22.84 4.93 -1.68
CA GLY A 214 -22.78 3.71 -0.87
C GLY A 214 -23.99 3.56 0.06
N LYS A 215 -24.49 4.65 0.65
CA LYS A 215 -25.70 4.65 1.49
C LYS A 215 -26.97 4.37 0.67
N GLU A 216 -27.08 4.95 -0.52
CA GLU A 216 -28.25 4.78 -1.39
C GLU A 216 -28.30 3.38 -2.02
N GLN A 217 -27.15 2.89 -2.52
CA GLN A 217 -27.08 1.65 -3.30
C GLN A 217 -26.70 0.42 -2.47
N GLY A 218 -26.22 0.61 -1.23
CA GLY A 218 -25.67 -0.47 -0.40
C GLY A 218 -24.32 -1.02 -0.89
N LYS A 219 -23.70 -0.37 -1.88
CA LYS A 219 -22.46 -0.80 -2.53
C LYS A 219 -21.73 0.38 -3.16
N VAL A 220 -20.44 0.18 -3.46
CA VAL A 220 -19.65 1.06 -4.36
C VAL A 220 -18.98 0.22 -5.43
N THR A 221 -18.48 0.89 -6.48
CA THR A 221 -17.87 0.21 -7.65
C THR A 221 -16.52 0.83 -8.01
N THR A 222 -15.61 0.01 -8.56
CA THR A 222 -14.37 0.50 -9.18
C THR A 222 -14.64 1.07 -10.58
N MET A 223 -13.65 1.73 -11.19
CA MET A 223 -13.71 2.18 -12.58
C MET A 223 -13.99 1.03 -13.56
N TYR A 224 -13.63 -0.20 -13.20
CA TYR A 224 -13.83 -1.41 -14.03
C TYR A 224 -15.08 -2.20 -13.64
N GLY A 225 -15.98 -1.61 -12.82
CA GLY A 225 -17.25 -2.22 -12.47
C GLY A 225 -17.17 -3.31 -11.38
N ARG A 226 -16.05 -3.45 -10.67
CA ARG A 226 -15.97 -4.36 -9.52
C ARG A 226 -16.85 -3.83 -8.40
N ILE A 227 -17.78 -4.65 -7.93
CA ILE A 227 -18.76 -4.30 -6.91
C ILE A 227 -18.23 -4.63 -5.50
N ARG A 228 -18.36 -3.68 -4.58
CA ARG A 228 -18.12 -3.85 -3.15
C ARG A 228 -19.40 -3.57 -2.37
N PRO A 229 -20.16 -4.58 -1.90
CA PRO A 229 -21.28 -4.38 -0.98
C PRO A 229 -20.80 -3.84 0.37
N ILE A 230 -21.56 -2.93 0.98
CA ILE A 230 -21.21 -2.29 2.27
C ILE A 230 -22.43 -2.30 3.19
N PRO A 231 -22.80 -3.45 3.77
CA PRO A 231 -23.93 -3.56 4.69
C PRO A 231 -23.73 -2.73 5.97
N GLU A 232 -22.49 -2.40 6.32
CA GLU A 232 -22.13 -1.60 7.49
C GLU A 232 -22.75 -0.19 7.45
N LEU A 233 -22.99 0.38 6.28
CA LEU A 233 -23.55 1.71 6.10
C LEU A 233 -24.99 1.83 6.67
N SER A 234 -25.75 0.75 6.65
CA SER A 234 -27.11 0.68 7.20
C SER A 234 -27.18 0.25 8.67
N SER A 235 -26.04 0.01 9.34
CA SER A 235 -25.99 -0.43 10.73
C SER A 235 -26.52 0.65 11.69
N SER A 236 -27.29 0.25 12.71
CA SER A 236 -27.67 1.13 13.81
C SER A 236 -26.49 1.54 14.71
N ASN A 237 -25.40 0.75 14.69
CA ASN A 237 -24.18 1.04 15.45
C ASN A 237 -23.34 2.10 14.75
N PHE A 238 -23.10 3.22 15.44
CA PHE A 238 -22.31 4.35 14.91
C PHE A 238 -20.90 3.95 14.45
N MET A 239 -20.19 3.11 15.22
CA MET A 239 -18.84 2.67 14.88
C MET A 239 -18.80 1.81 13.60
N GLN A 240 -19.82 0.96 13.42
CA GLN A 240 -19.97 0.18 12.20
C GLN A 240 -20.28 1.06 11.00
N ARG A 241 -21.17 2.05 11.14
CA ARG A 241 -21.43 3.00 10.04
C ARG A 241 -20.18 3.78 9.66
N GLN A 242 -19.42 4.31 10.62
CA GLN A 242 -18.15 4.98 10.32
C GLN A 242 -17.14 4.04 9.62
N PHE A 243 -17.13 2.76 10.00
CA PHE A 243 -16.32 1.77 9.30
C PHE A 243 -16.80 1.58 7.86
N GLY A 244 -18.12 1.50 7.64
CA GLY A 244 -18.74 1.46 6.31
C GLY A 244 -18.39 2.68 5.43
N GLU A 245 -18.40 3.88 6.01
CA GLU A 245 -18.01 5.10 5.29
C GLU A 245 -16.56 5.06 4.82
N ARG A 246 -15.64 4.57 5.66
CA ARG A 246 -14.24 4.35 5.24
C ARG A 246 -14.11 3.31 4.14
N ILE A 247 -14.88 2.23 4.18
CA ILE A 247 -14.92 1.22 3.11
C ILE A 247 -15.42 1.86 1.83
N ALA A 248 -16.47 2.70 1.88
CA ALA A 248 -17.02 3.37 0.70
C ALA A 248 -16.00 4.29 0.03
N MET A 249 -15.25 5.06 0.79
CA MET A 249 -14.21 5.95 0.27
C MET A 249 -13.01 5.18 -0.32
N ASN A 250 -12.53 4.16 0.39
CA ASN A 250 -11.30 3.46 0.02
C ASN A 250 -11.48 2.42 -1.09
N SER A 251 -12.58 1.64 -1.06
CA SER A 251 -12.72 0.46 -1.93
C SER A 251 -12.70 0.77 -3.43
N PRO A 252 -13.33 1.85 -3.95
CA PRO A 252 -13.24 2.19 -5.37
C PRO A 252 -11.82 2.52 -5.81
N ILE A 253 -11.05 3.22 -4.98
CA ILE A 253 -9.67 3.63 -5.26
C ILE A 253 -8.74 2.42 -5.24
N GLN A 254 -8.71 1.70 -4.11
CA GLN A 254 -7.85 0.52 -3.95
C GLN A 254 -8.22 -0.60 -4.91
N GLY A 255 -9.52 -0.79 -5.16
CA GLY A 255 -9.99 -1.81 -6.10
C GLY A 255 -9.63 -1.47 -7.55
N THR A 256 -9.71 -0.19 -7.95
CA THR A 256 -9.26 0.26 -9.27
C THR A 256 -7.75 0.06 -9.45
N ALA A 257 -6.94 0.39 -8.44
CA ALA A 257 -5.50 0.11 -8.47
C ALA A 257 -5.23 -1.40 -8.62
N ALA A 258 -5.98 -2.25 -7.90
CA ALA A 258 -5.89 -3.70 -8.02
C ALA A 258 -6.32 -4.22 -9.40
N ASP A 259 -7.29 -3.59 -10.05
CA ASP A 259 -7.70 -3.94 -11.41
C ASP A 259 -6.62 -3.53 -12.43
N ILE A 260 -6.02 -2.35 -12.28
CA ILE A 260 -4.95 -1.85 -13.15
C ILE A 260 -3.73 -2.78 -13.12
N ILE A 261 -3.24 -3.15 -11.93
CA ILE A 261 -2.07 -4.05 -11.86
C ILE A 261 -2.37 -5.44 -12.40
N LYS A 262 -3.59 -5.94 -12.28
CA LYS A 262 -4.00 -7.21 -12.91
C LYS A 262 -3.99 -7.12 -14.43
N ILE A 263 -4.47 -6.02 -15.00
CA ILE A 263 -4.42 -5.77 -16.44
C ILE A 263 -2.95 -5.72 -16.90
N ALA A 264 -2.09 -4.97 -16.18
CA ALA A 264 -0.66 -4.92 -16.46
C ALA A 264 -0.02 -6.31 -16.40
N MET A 265 -0.32 -7.08 -15.35
CA MET A 265 0.22 -8.43 -15.15
C MET A 265 -0.10 -9.37 -16.31
N VAL A 266 -1.35 -9.36 -16.80
CA VAL A 266 -1.78 -10.17 -17.95
C VAL A 266 -1.04 -9.71 -19.22
N ARG A 267 -1.00 -8.40 -19.49
CA ARG A 267 -0.31 -7.85 -20.66
C ARG A 267 1.19 -8.16 -20.67
N VAL A 268 1.85 -8.01 -19.52
CA VAL A 268 3.27 -8.37 -19.36
C VAL A 268 3.49 -9.84 -19.64
N HIS A 269 2.67 -10.73 -19.06
CA HIS A 269 2.76 -12.17 -19.29
C HIS A 269 2.59 -12.52 -20.78
N ASP A 270 1.53 -12.04 -21.40
CA ASP A 270 1.21 -12.33 -22.80
C ASP A 270 2.33 -11.82 -23.74
N ARG A 271 2.90 -10.67 -23.43
CA ARG A 271 3.97 -10.09 -24.23
C ARG A 271 5.29 -10.85 -24.08
N LEU A 272 5.66 -11.28 -22.87
CA LEU A 272 6.81 -12.15 -22.65
C LEU A 272 6.68 -13.43 -23.50
N GLN A 273 5.49 -14.04 -23.53
CA GLN A 273 5.22 -15.23 -24.32
C GLN A 273 5.27 -14.95 -25.83
N LYS A 274 4.64 -13.88 -26.29
CA LYS A 274 4.55 -13.50 -27.71
C LYS A 274 5.93 -13.17 -28.29
N GLU A 275 6.82 -12.56 -27.52
CA GLU A 275 8.18 -12.21 -27.94
C GLU A 275 9.15 -13.40 -27.76
N GLY A 276 8.69 -14.54 -27.25
CA GLY A 276 9.49 -15.76 -27.09
C GLY A 276 10.59 -15.63 -26.04
N LEU A 277 10.40 -14.76 -25.03
CA LEU A 277 11.38 -14.53 -23.99
C LEU A 277 11.38 -15.67 -22.97
N GLU A 278 12.57 -15.99 -22.45
CA GLU A 278 12.74 -16.98 -21.37
C GLU A 278 12.50 -16.39 -19.98
N SER A 279 12.42 -15.07 -19.90
CA SER A 279 12.07 -14.31 -18.68
C SER A 279 10.65 -14.59 -18.22
N ARG A 280 10.40 -14.56 -16.90
CA ARG A 280 9.12 -15.00 -16.33
C ARG A 280 8.63 -14.06 -15.24
N LEU A 281 7.34 -13.71 -15.28
CA LEU A 281 6.65 -13.10 -14.16
C LEU A 281 6.55 -14.10 -13.00
N LEU A 282 7.13 -13.77 -11.85
CA LEU A 282 7.14 -14.63 -10.67
C LEU A 282 6.09 -14.24 -9.65
N LEU A 283 6.09 -12.97 -9.24
CA LEU A 283 5.27 -12.48 -8.13
C LEU A 283 4.59 -11.17 -8.51
N GLN A 284 3.41 -10.98 -7.96
CA GLN A 284 2.75 -9.70 -7.82
C GLN A 284 2.65 -9.41 -6.31
N VAL A 285 3.20 -8.29 -5.85
CA VAL A 285 3.20 -7.89 -4.44
C VAL A 285 2.71 -6.45 -4.34
N HIS A 286 1.50 -6.26 -3.80
CA HIS A 286 0.83 -4.95 -3.70
C HIS A 286 0.74 -4.25 -5.07
N ASP A 287 1.64 -3.34 -5.37
CA ASP A 287 1.67 -2.50 -6.57
C ASP A 287 2.87 -2.84 -7.47
N GLU A 288 3.62 -3.92 -7.16
CA GLU A 288 4.84 -4.34 -7.85
C GLU A 288 4.69 -5.67 -8.62
N LEU A 289 5.45 -5.79 -9.69
CA LEU A 289 5.67 -7.03 -10.46
C LEU A 289 7.13 -7.42 -10.38
N LEU A 290 7.42 -8.65 -9.94
CA LEU A 290 8.76 -9.22 -9.89
C LEU A 290 8.97 -10.22 -11.02
N ILE A 291 9.97 -9.96 -11.87
CA ILE A 291 10.32 -10.77 -13.02
C ILE A 291 11.68 -11.44 -12.80
N GLU A 292 11.75 -12.77 -12.99
CA GLU A 292 13.01 -13.48 -13.17
C GLU A 292 13.45 -13.31 -14.63
N THR A 293 14.43 -12.44 -14.84
CA THR A 293 14.82 -11.95 -16.17
C THR A 293 16.14 -12.56 -16.60
N LYS A 294 16.17 -13.19 -17.78
CA LYS A 294 17.41 -13.67 -18.39
C LYS A 294 18.34 -12.49 -18.66
N THR A 295 19.59 -12.60 -18.30
CA THR A 295 20.53 -11.46 -18.33
C THR A 295 20.62 -10.81 -19.72
N GLU A 296 20.57 -11.62 -20.80
CA GLU A 296 20.61 -11.14 -22.18
C GLU A 296 19.30 -10.41 -22.59
N GLU A 297 18.20 -10.65 -21.90
CA GLU A 297 16.88 -10.05 -22.18
C GLU A 297 16.60 -8.80 -21.33
N LEU A 298 17.53 -8.39 -20.46
CA LEU A 298 17.31 -7.40 -19.41
C LEU A 298 16.71 -6.09 -19.92
N GLU A 299 17.33 -5.49 -20.93
CA GLU A 299 16.87 -4.19 -21.45
C GLU A 299 15.53 -4.32 -22.20
N GLN A 300 15.31 -5.45 -22.89
CA GLN A 300 14.02 -5.72 -23.54
C GLN A 300 12.90 -5.90 -22.52
N VAL A 301 13.14 -6.64 -21.44
CA VAL A 301 12.16 -6.85 -20.36
C VAL A 301 11.85 -5.55 -19.64
N LYS A 302 12.85 -4.71 -19.34
CA LYS A 302 12.61 -3.38 -18.75
C LYS A 302 11.73 -2.50 -19.63
N ALA A 303 12.04 -2.44 -20.94
CA ALA A 303 11.24 -1.66 -21.89
C ALA A 303 9.79 -2.18 -21.98
N LEU A 304 9.62 -3.49 -22.01
CA LEU A 304 8.32 -4.16 -22.01
C LEU A 304 7.53 -3.84 -20.74
N LEU A 305 8.15 -3.96 -19.55
CA LEU A 305 7.50 -3.65 -18.27
C LEU A 305 7.07 -2.20 -18.21
N ALA A 306 7.95 -1.26 -18.57
CA ALA A 306 7.62 0.16 -18.61
C ALA A 306 6.41 0.41 -19.50
N GLU A 307 6.40 -0.13 -20.70
CA GLU A 307 5.31 0.09 -21.65
C GLU A 307 3.99 -0.50 -21.19
N GLU A 308 3.97 -1.78 -20.79
CA GLU A 308 2.71 -2.47 -20.43
C GLU A 308 2.13 -1.97 -19.11
N MET A 309 2.96 -1.63 -18.14
CA MET A 309 2.50 -1.08 -16.88
C MET A 309 2.01 0.36 -17.04
N GLN A 310 2.76 1.22 -17.74
CA GLN A 310 2.35 2.62 -17.94
C GLN A 310 1.07 2.75 -18.78
N LYS A 311 0.84 1.84 -19.73
CA LYS A 311 -0.34 1.81 -20.59
C LYS A 311 -1.48 0.93 -20.06
N ALA A 312 -1.38 0.41 -18.84
CA ALA A 312 -2.40 -0.50 -18.29
C ALA A 312 -3.77 0.18 -18.10
N ALA A 313 -3.79 1.49 -17.90
CA ALA A 313 -5.01 2.30 -17.81
C ALA A 313 -4.80 3.65 -18.47
N ASP A 314 -5.90 4.23 -18.97
CA ASP A 314 -5.97 5.60 -19.49
C ASP A 314 -6.50 6.52 -18.38
N LEU A 315 -5.57 7.15 -17.65
CA LEU A 315 -5.88 8.08 -16.58
C LEU A 315 -5.56 9.53 -17.02
N SER A 316 -6.13 10.52 -16.34
CA SER A 316 -5.81 11.94 -16.54
C SER A 316 -4.39 12.32 -16.09
N VAL A 317 -3.69 11.39 -15.45
CA VAL A 317 -2.30 11.52 -15.02
C VAL A 317 -1.51 10.29 -15.47
N PRO A 318 -0.20 10.42 -15.80
CA PRO A 318 0.60 9.27 -16.22
C PRO A 318 0.70 8.25 -15.10
N LEU A 319 0.75 6.96 -15.45
CA LEU A 319 1.19 5.91 -14.55
C LEU A 319 2.73 5.85 -14.64
N GLU A 320 3.40 6.10 -13.54
CA GLU A 320 4.86 5.98 -13.45
C GLU A 320 5.25 4.69 -12.78
N VAL A 321 6.36 4.12 -13.23
CA VAL A 321 6.87 2.84 -12.77
C VAL A 321 8.34 3.00 -12.41
N ASP A 322 8.65 2.74 -11.14
CA ASP A 322 10.02 2.67 -10.65
C ASP A 322 10.55 1.25 -10.87
N MET A 323 11.74 1.11 -11.46
CA MET A 323 12.32 -0.20 -11.76
C MET A 323 13.69 -0.35 -11.17
N HIS A 324 13.91 -1.48 -10.51
CA HIS A 324 15.19 -1.86 -9.93
C HIS A 324 15.61 -3.24 -10.43
N THR A 325 16.91 -3.50 -10.45
CA THR A 325 17.48 -4.77 -10.87
C THR A 325 18.43 -5.27 -9.82
N GLY A 326 18.40 -6.57 -9.52
CA GLY A 326 19.26 -7.14 -8.48
C GLY A 326 19.51 -8.63 -8.63
N ASN A 327 20.59 -9.10 -7.99
CA ASN A 327 20.91 -10.52 -7.87
C ASN A 327 20.18 -11.22 -6.74
N THR A 328 19.45 -10.47 -5.93
CA THR A 328 18.49 -10.95 -4.92
C THR A 328 17.25 -10.08 -4.98
N TRP A 329 16.15 -10.56 -4.41
CA TRP A 329 14.96 -9.70 -4.28
C TRP A 329 15.20 -8.48 -3.38
N TYR A 330 16.18 -8.56 -2.46
CA TYR A 330 16.60 -7.41 -1.66
C TYR A 330 17.27 -6.32 -2.50
N ASP A 331 18.15 -6.71 -3.42
CA ASP A 331 18.90 -5.78 -4.27
C ASP A 331 18.03 -5.16 -5.37
N ALA A 332 16.94 -5.84 -5.73
CA ALA A 332 15.97 -5.38 -6.73
C ALA A 332 14.86 -4.47 -6.15
N LYS A 333 15.05 -3.92 -4.92
CA LYS A 333 14.02 -3.09 -4.26
C LYS A 333 14.60 -1.76 -3.77
#